data_b1b89bbdd64b6f523baaa72c7974bb27
#
_entry.id   b1b89bbdd64b6f523baaa72c7974bb27
#
_cell.length_a   1.000
_cell.length_b   1.000
_cell.length_c   1.000
_cell.angle_alpha   90.00
_cell.angle_beta   90.00
_cell.angle_gamma   90.00
#
_symmetry.space_group_name_H-M   'P 1'
#
loop_
_entity.id
_entity.type
_entity.pdbx_description
1 polymer ?
#
loop_
_entity_poly.entity_id
_entity_poly.type
_entity_poly.pdbx_seq_one_letter_code
_entity_poly.pdbx_strand_id
1 'polypeptide(L)'
;MRVSVKRVLNDLKLLEKRAVYDKGFKALMDFAPAVDGVTLYENVAYLPDGNQWHCLDVHVPQEGTGPFPCIIYLHGGGWSNVDKSVFHHYCSTVAGQGFVVFNADYRLAPDYRFPAQIEDAAQALSWVRDNAALYQGNPDQIFLVGDSAGANLSALLACACADPAFAGRLGLEQTVRGIPVSGTGLLCGAFDLSSAAQVRSPNISGYLLGLFGVGELSEITAEQWDLISPARHITPGFPPSFLTHARADGLFPQSVALAGELERNRVRHTCLFLDERDNAYFHDYQMVYFFPVYKKSIRAMTDFFHGCLDADSSALSDSDAERKALE
;
A
#
# COMPACT_ATOMS: atom_id res chain seq x y z
N MET A 1 -32.93 -8.29 -10.51
CA MET A 1 -31.87 -7.67 -11.33
C MET A 1 -31.19 -8.79 -12.15
N ARG A 2 -31.25 -8.76 -13.49
CA ARG A 2 -30.59 -9.81 -14.32
C ARG A 2 -29.09 -9.54 -14.29
N VAL A 3 -28.31 -10.49 -13.77
CA VAL A 3 -26.85 -10.41 -13.80
C VAL A 3 -26.40 -10.51 -15.26
N SER A 4 -25.56 -9.59 -15.71
CA SER A 4 -25.01 -9.60 -17.07
C SER A 4 -24.15 -10.86 -17.31
N VAL A 5 -24.38 -11.57 -18.41
CA VAL A 5 -23.54 -12.73 -18.80
C VAL A 5 -22.07 -12.32 -18.93
N LYS A 6 -21.79 -11.14 -19.47
CA LYS A 6 -20.42 -10.59 -19.58
C LYS A 6 -19.76 -10.46 -18.20
N ARG A 7 -20.48 -9.95 -17.20
CA ARG A 7 -19.97 -9.86 -15.82
C ARG A 7 -19.61 -11.24 -15.28
N VAL A 8 -20.49 -12.23 -15.39
CA VAL A 8 -20.22 -13.60 -14.92
C VAL A 8 -18.96 -14.17 -15.59
N LEU A 9 -18.83 -13.98 -16.90
CA LEU A 9 -17.64 -14.43 -17.64
C LEU A 9 -16.36 -13.73 -17.18
N ASN A 10 -16.42 -12.43 -16.87
CA ASN A 10 -15.28 -11.69 -16.35
C ASN A 10 -14.87 -12.20 -14.95
N ASP A 11 -15.84 -12.44 -14.07
CA ASP A 11 -15.61 -12.97 -12.73
C ASP A 11 -14.95 -14.37 -12.80
N LEU A 12 -15.44 -15.25 -13.67
CA LEU A 12 -14.88 -16.58 -13.87
C LEU A 12 -13.44 -16.55 -14.39
N LYS A 13 -13.16 -15.67 -15.37
CA LYS A 13 -11.79 -15.48 -15.89
C LYS A 13 -10.85 -14.93 -14.81
N LEU A 14 -11.34 -14.06 -13.94
CA LEU A 14 -10.54 -13.50 -12.85
C LEU A 14 -10.21 -14.57 -11.81
N LEU A 15 -11.18 -15.40 -11.42
CA LEU A 15 -10.98 -16.53 -10.50
C LEU A 15 -10.01 -17.57 -11.06
N GLU A 16 -10.11 -17.89 -12.36
CA GLU A 16 -9.17 -18.79 -13.04
C GLU A 16 -7.73 -18.22 -13.00
N LYS A 17 -7.57 -16.94 -13.32
CA LYS A 17 -6.28 -16.26 -13.23
C LYS A 17 -5.73 -16.27 -11.80
N ARG A 18 -6.57 -15.98 -10.79
CA ARG A 18 -6.20 -16.06 -9.38
C ARG A 18 -5.57 -17.40 -9.06
N ALA A 19 -6.24 -18.50 -9.38
CA ALA A 19 -5.78 -19.84 -9.07
C ALA A 19 -4.40 -20.17 -9.69
N VAL A 20 -4.11 -19.66 -10.88
CA VAL A 20 -2.82 -19.86 -11.57
C VAL A 20 -1.74 -18.91 -11.00
N TYR A 21 -2.09 -17.64 -10.82
CA TYR A 21 -1.17 -16.61 -10.37
C TYR A 21 -0.70 -16.85 -8.93
N ASP A 22 -1.64 -17.14 -8.03
CA ASP A 22 -1.35 -17.37 -6.61
C ASP A 22 -0.42 -18.58 -6.43
N LYS A 23 -0.67 -19.69 -7.14
CA LYS A 23 0.23 -20.86 -7.10
C LYS A 23 1.62 -20.56 -7.62
N GLY A 24 1.72 -19.85 -8.74
CA GLY A 24 3.02 -19.55 -9.37
C GLY A 24 3.84 -18.57 -8.55
N PHE A 25 3.23 -17.51 -8.08
CA PHE A 25 3.92 -16.48 -7.31
C PHE A 25 4.26 -16.97 -5.89
N LYS A 26 3.34 -17.66 -5.23
CA LYS A 26 3.60 -18.31 -3.95
C LYS A 26 4.76 -19.32 -4.06
N ALA A 27 4.75 -20.19 -5.07
CA ALA A 27 5.84 -21.15 -5.27
C ALA A 27 7.20 -20.46 -5.46
N LEU A 28 7.25 -19.31 -6.14
CA LEU A 28 8.47 -18.54 -6.27
C LEU A 28 8.93 -17.96 -4.93
N MET A 29 8.00 -17.42 -4.14
CA MET A 29 8.31 -16.80 -2.84
C MET A 29 8.65 -17.84 -1.76
N ASP A 30 8.11 -19.05 -1.83
CA ASP A 30 8.43 -20.16 -0.91
C ASP A 30 9.92 -20.59 -0.99
N PHE A 31 10.64 -20.25 -2.07
CA PHE A 31 12.09 -20.43 -2.18
C PHE A 31 12.92 -19.28 -1.59
N ALA A 32 12.27 -18.20 -1.14
CA ALA A 32 12.99 -17.11 -0.53
C ALA A 32 13.64 -17.56 0.80
N PRO A 33 14.90 -17.18 1.06
CA PRO A 33 15.57 -17.59 2.28
C PRO A 33 14.89 -16.96 3.50
N ALA A 34 14.96 -17.61 4.64
CA ALA A 34 14.52 -17.01 5.90
C ALA A 34 15.29 -15.70 6.16
N VAL A 35 14.62 -14.73 6.75
CA VAL A 35 15.25 -13.46 7.17
C VAL A 35 15.50 -13.57 8.68
N ASP A 36 16.78 -13.60 9.05
CA ASP A 36 17.19 -13.64 10.46
C ASP A 36 16.93 -12.29 11.15
N GLY A 37 16.84 -12.33 12.48
CA GLY A 37 16.71 -11.10 13.29
C GLY A 37 15.32 -10.47 13.29
N VAL A 38 14.28 -11.24 12.90
CA VAL A 38 12.87 -10.80 12.89
C VAL A 38 12.00 -11.86 13.55
N THR A 39 11.11 -11.44 14.45
CA THR A 39 10.07 -12.29 15.01
C THR A 39 8.78 -12.11 14.21
N LEU A 40 8.17 -13.21 13.79
CA LEU A 40 6.92 -13.22 13.03
C LEU A 40 5.76 -13.70 13.90
N TYR A 41 4.69 -12.91 13.96
CA TYR A 41 3.39 -13.29 14.51
C TYR A 41 2.40 -13.39 13.34
N GLU A 42 1.87 -14.58 13.11
CA GLU A 42 1.00 -14.85 11.97
C GLU A 42 -0.48 -14.83 12.34
N ASN A 43 -1.31 -14.42 11.37
CA ASN A 43 -2.76 -14.50 11.44
C ASN A 43 -3.38 -13.77 12.65
N VAL A 44 -2.84 -12.61 13.00
CA VAL A 44 -3.41 -11.73 14.02
C VAL A 44 -4.67 -11.07 13.47
N ALA A 45 -5.83 -11.35 14.06
CA ALA A 45 -7.09 -10.78 13.60
C ALA A 45 -7.17 -9.29 13.96
N TYR A 46 -7.41 -8.44 12.96
CA TYR A 46 -7.68 -7.01 13.19
C TYR A 46 -9.18 -6.69 13.31
N LEU A 47 -10.06 -7.65 12.94
CA LEU A 47 -11.49 -7.63 13.26
C LEU A 47 -11.91 -8.97 13.88
N PRO A 48 -12.78 -8.97 14.91
CA PRO A 48 -13.17 -10.19 15.62
C PRO A 48 -14.37 -10.89 14.99
N ASP A 49 -14.48 -10.93 13.66
CA ASP A 49 -15.63 -11.46 12.92
C ASP A 49 -15.39 -12.86 12.32
N GLY A 50 -14.17 -13.40 12.45
CA GLY A 50 -13.79 -14.70 11.93
C GLY A 50 -13.58 -14.74 10.41
N ASN A 51 -13.61 -13.61 9.73
CA ASN A 51 -13.29 -13.55 8.30
C ASN A 51 -11.80 -13.77 8.09
N GLN A 52 -11.42 -14.72 7.24
CA GLN A 52 -10.02 -15.04 6.95
C GLN A 52 -9.23 -13.85 6.37
N TRP A 53 -9.89 -12.90 5.71
CA TRP A 53 -9.28 -11.72 5.13
C TRP A 53 -9.03 -10.60 6.16
N HIS A 54 -9.60 -10.70 7.35
CA HIS A 54 -9.45 -9.70 8.41
C HIS A 54 -8.32 -10.06 9.39
N CYS A 55 -7.19 -10.50 8.81
CA CYS A 55 -5.97 -10.85 9.53
C CYS A 55 -4.77 -10.10 8.97
N LEU A 56 -3.77 -9.93 9.81
CA LEU A 56 -2.45 -9.43 9.43
C LEU A 56 -1.35 -10.28 10.07
N ASP A 57 -0.14 -10.19 9.51
CA ASP A 57 1.05 -10.74 10.12
C ASP A 57 1.94 -9.61 10.62
N VAL A 58 2.57 -9.80 11.79
CA VAL A 58 3.41 -8.77 12.40
C VAL A 58 4.86 -9.22 12.39
N HIS A 59 5.71 -8.47 11.73
CA HIS A 59 7.15 -8.69 11.66
C HIS A 59 7.84 -7.68 12.59
N VAL A 60 8.46 -8.19 13.67
CA VAL A 60 9.07 -7.36 14.71
C VAL A 60 10.59 -7.53 14.68
N PRO A 61 11.40 -6.45 14.55
CA PRO A 61 12.85 -6.57 14.62
C PRO A 61 13.29 -7.06 16.00
N GLN A 62 14.28 -7.98 16.03
CA GLN A 62 14.88 -8.50 17.27
C GLN A 62 16.04 -7.64 17.76
N GLU A 63 16.65 -6.85 16.86
CA GLU A 63 17.74 -5.95 17.18
C GLU A 63 17.24 -4.51 17.33
N GLY A 64 17.87 -3.76 18.23
CA GLY A 64 17.50 -2.38 18.55
C GLY A 64 16.62 -2.27 19.79
N THR A 65 16.30 -1.04 20.16
CA THR A 65 15.42 -0.71 21.29
C THR A 65 14.21 0.05 20.79
N GLY A 66 13.03 -0.58 20.90
CA GLY A 66 11.75 0.08 20.54
C GLY A 66 11.42 1.29 21.47
N PRO A 67 10.33 2.00 21.23
CA PRO A 67 9.33 1.67 20.22
C PRO A 67 9.83 1.97 18.79
N PHE A 68 9.61 1.02 17.86
CA PHE A 68 9.99 1.16 16.46
C PHE A 68 8.89 1.87 15.66
N PRO A 69 9.22 2.65 14.63
CA PRO A 69 8.21 3.14 13.70
C PRO A 69 7.48 1.97 13.02
N CYS A 70 6.21 2.19 12.71
CA CYS A 70 5.32 1.17 12.14
C CYS A 70 5.17 1.33 10.63
N ILE A 71 5.12 0.21 9.92
CA ILE A 71 4.71 0.15 8.53
C ILE A 71 3.47 -0.73 8.44
N ILE A 72 2.41 -0.24 7.82
CA ILE A 72 1.31 -1.07 7.34
C ILE A 72 1.59 -1.36 5.87
N TYR A 73 1.75 -2.64 5.56
CA TYR A 73 1.95 -3.11 4.20
C TYR A 73 0.66 -3.68 3.64
N LEU A 74 0.22 -3.13 2.51
CA LEU A 74 -0.93 -3.59 1.74
C LEU A 74 -0.43 -4.22 0.44
N HIS A 75 -0.73 -5.48 0.24
CA HIS A 75 -0.18 -6.26 -0.87
C HIS A 75 -0.80 -5.90 -2.23
N GLY A 76 -0.07 -6.14 -3.31
CA GLY A 76 -0.52 -6.05 -4.69
C GLY A 76 -1.47 -7.19 -5.09
N GLY A 77 -1.52 -7.48 -6.40
CA GLY A 77 -2.35 -8.56 -6.92
C GLY A 77 -3.67 -8.10 -7.55
N GLY A 78 -3.79 -6.81 -7.96
CA GLY A 78 -4.95 -6.28 -8.67
C GLY A 78 -6.26 -6.36 -7.88
N TRP A 79 -6.20 -6.22 -6.56
CA TRP A 79 -7.32 -6.34 -5.62
C TRP A 79 -8.04 -7.70 -5.65
N SER A 80 -7.45 -8.71 -6.32
CA SER A 80 -8.12 -9.96 -6.68
C SER A 80 -7.30 -11.21 -6.45
N ASN A 81 -5.98 -11.09 -6.27
CA ASN A 81 -5.05 -12.20 -6.20
C ASN A 81 -4.15 -12.08 -4.98
N VAL A 82 -3.54 -13.20 -4.62
CA VAL A 82 -2.58 -13.40 -3.55
C VAL A 82 -3.11 -13.03 -2.16
N ASP A 83 -2.33 -13.29 -1.16
CA ASP A 83 -2.55 -12.94 0.23
C ASP A 83 -1.23 -12.51 0.87
N LYS A 84 -1.28 -12.05 2.10
CA LYS A 84 -0.13 -11.56 2.86
C LYS A 84 1.04 -12.54 2.93
N SER A 85 0.80 -13.86 2.89
CA SER A 85 1.85 -14.88 3.04
C SER A 85 2.92 -14.81 1.94
N VAL A 86 2.53 -14.33 0.76
CA VAL A 86 3.43 -14.16 -0.39
C VAL A 86 4.50 -13.09 -0.11
N PHE A 87 4.23 -12.14 0.77
CA PHE A 87 5.08 -10.98 1.05
C PHE A 87 5.89 -11.09 2.34
N HIS A 88 5.89 -12.26 3.02
CA HIS A 88 6.62 -12.48 4.27
C HIS A 88 8.11 -12.14 4.16
N HIS A 89 8.78 -12.59 3.08
CA HIS A 89 10.20 -12.30 2.89
C HIS A 89 10.46 -10.79 2.72
N TYR A 90 9.60 -10.10 1.95
CA TYR A 90 9.70 -8.66 1.75
C TYR A 90 9.48 -7.91 3.07
N CYS A 91 8.39 -8.19 3.77
CA CYS A 91 8.04 -7.56 5.04
C CYS A 91 9.08 -7.83 6.13
N SER A 92 9.62 -9.06 6.22
CA SER A 92 10.72 -9.38 7.14
C SER A 92 12.00 -8.60 6.78
N THR A 93 12.33 -8.48 5.49
CA THR A 93 13.50 -7.69 5.06
C THR A 93 13.35 -6.21 5.41
N VAL A 94 12.14 -5.66 5.26
CA VAL A 94 11.82 -4.28 5.66
C VAL A 94 11.88 -4.14 7.18
N ALA A 95 11.34 -5.11 7.93
CA ALA A 95 11.39 -5.10 9.40
C ALA A 95 12.84 -5.08 9.91
N GLY A 96 13.75 -5.83 9.28
CA GLY A 96 15.19 -5.80 9.56
C GLY A 96 15.86 -4.43 9.34
N GLN A 97 15.16 -3.42 8.81
CA GLN A 97 15.64 -2.04 8.73
C GLN A 97 15.18 -1.17 9.92
N GLY A 98 14.63 -1.78 10.98
CA GLY A 98 14.23 -1.08 12.20
C GLY A 98 12.76 -0.60 12.20
N PHE A 99 11.86 -1.33 11.56
CA PHE A 99 10.42 -1.06 11.55
C PHE A 99 9.64 -2.27 12.06
N VAL A 100 8.54 -2.05 12.78
CA VAL A 100 7.51 -3.09 12.93
C VAL A 100 6.62 -3.04 11.69
N VAL A 101 6.53 -4.18 10.98
CA VAL A 101 5.74 -4.26 9.74
C VAL A 101 4.48 -5.08 9.98
N PHE A 102 3.34 -4.46 9.76
CA PHE A 102 2.00 -5.07 9.80
C PHE A 102 1.56 -5.36 8.37
N ASN A 103 1.70 -6.60 7.95
CA ASN A 103 1.39 -7.09 6.62
C ASN A 103 -0.06 -7.55 6.58
N ALA A 104 -0.96 -6.74 6.06
CA ALA A 104 -2.40 -6.93 6.17
C ALA A 104 -3.02 -7.55 4.92
N ASP A 105 -3.86 -8.57 5.14
CA ASP A 105 -4.83 -9.02 4.16
C ASP A 105 -6.01 -8.05 4.10
N TYR A 106 -6.74 -8.12 3.00
CA TYR A 106 -8.00 -7.43 2.76
C TYR A 106 -8.88 -8.27 1.83
N ARG A 107 -10.19 -8.10 1.88
CA ARG A 107 -11.17 -8.82 1.06
C ARG A 107 -10.90 -8.61 -0.43
N LEU A 108 -10.93 -9.69 -1.22
CA LEU A 108 -10.55 -9.70 -2.63
C LEU A 108 -11.77 -9.76 -3.58
N ALA A 109 -11.65 -9.04 -4.70
CA ALA A 109 -12.57 -9.20 -5.83
C ALA A 109 -12.32 -10.55 -6.53
N PRO A 110 -13.30 -11.12 -7.20
CA PRO A 110 -14.67 -10.66 -7.40
C PRO A 110 -15.64 -10.99 -6.28
N ASP A 111 -15.22 -11.71 -5.23
CA ASP A 111 -16.08 -12.12 -4.12
C ASP A 111 -16.56 -10.88 -3.33
N TYR A 112 -15.68 -9.92 -3.17
CA TYR A 112 -15.95 -8.63 -2.53
C TYR A 112 -15.59 -7.49 -3.49
N ARG A 113 -16.52 -6.56 -3.67
CA ARG A 113 -16.39 -5.41 -4.58
C ARG A 113 -15.87 -4.17 -3.85
N PHE A 114 -15.31 -3.24 -4.59
CA PHE A 114 -15.02 -1.92 -4.05
C PHE A 114 -16.31 -1.29 -3.47
N PRO A 115 -16.27 -0.71 -2.25
CA PRO A 115 -15.09 -0.26 -1.51
C PRO A 115 -14.53 -1.25 -0.45
N ALA A 116 -14.91 -2.52 -0.44
CA ALA A 116 -14.51 -3.46 0.62
C ALA A 116 -13.00 -3.46 0.93
N GLN A 117 -12.15 -3.34 -0.09
CA GLN A 117 -10.69 -3.36 0.06
C GLN A 117 -10.17 -2.16 0.87
N ILE A 118 -10.70 -0.98 0.61
CA ILE A 118 -10.27 0.23 1.33
C ILE A 118 -10.90 0.31 2.73
N GLU A 119 -12.09 -0.25 2.92
CA GLU A 119 -12.70 -0.40 4.23
C GLU A 119 -11.82 -1.27 5.14
N ASP A 120 -11.36 -2.41 4.63
CA ASP A 120 -10.51 -3.35 5.37
C ASP A 120 -9.13 -2.74 5.68
N ALA A 121 -8.53 -2.04 4.70
CA ALA A 121 -7.27 -1.32 4.91
C ALA A 121 -7.40 -0.25 6.01
N ALA A 122 -8.52 0.46 6.06
CA ALA A 122 -8.80 1.45 7.10
C ALA A 122 -8.99 0.80 8.48
N GLN A 123 -9.66 -0.36 8.54
CA GLN A 123 -9.81 -1.12 9.78
C GLN A 123 -8.45 -1.65 10.29
N ALA A 124 -7.61 -2.16 9.39
CA ALA A 124 -6.26 -2.60 9.73
C ALA A 124 -5.42 -1.43 10.28
N LEU A 125 -5.50 -0.23 9.64
CA LEU A 125 -4.83 0.98 10.12
C LEU A 125 -5.31 1.39 11.52
N SER A 126 -6.62 1.41 11.74
CA SER A 126 -7.19 1.73 13.06
C SER A 126 -6.74 0.74 14.13
N TRP A 127 -6.73 -0.56 13.79
CA TRP A 127 -6.26 -1.61 14.70
C TRP A 127 -4.76 -1.45 15.02
N VAL A 128 -3.92 -1.14 14.03
CA VAL A 128 -2.48 -0.91 14.24
C VAL A 128 -2.26 0.28 15.17
N ARG A 129 -2.93 1.40 14.97
CA ARG A 129 -2.86 2.55 15.89
C ARG A 129 -3.13 2.13 17.33
N ASP A 130 -4.16 1.29 17.55
CA ASP A 130 -4.59 0.91 18.90
C ASP A 130 -3.73 -0.21 19.52
N ASN A 131 -3.02 -1.01 18.70
CA ASN A 131 -2.35 -2.24 19.15
C ASN A 131 -0.84 -2.29 18.87
N ALA A 132 -0.26 -1.35 18.11
CA ALA A 132 1.15 -1.39 17.73
C ALA A 132 2.11 -1.54 18.93
N ALA A 133 1.78 -0.89 20.06
CA ALA A 133 2.59 -0.95 21.27
C ALA A 133 2.74 -2.39 21.85
N LEU A 134 1.79 -3.29 21.57
CA LEU A 134 1.89 -4.71 21.97
C LEU A 134 3.03 -5.43 21.23
N TYR A 135 3.46 -4.89 20.10
CA TYR A 135 4.51 -5.42 19.23
C TYR A 135 5.73 -4.48 19.17
N GLN A 136 5.95 -3.68 20.19
CA GLN A 136 7.05 -2.70 20.26
C GLN A 136 6.99 -1.60 19.18
N GLY A 137 5.83 -1.40 18.55
CA GLY A 137 5.59 -0.36 17.56
C GLY A 137 5.22 0.98 18.19
N ASN A 138 5.57 2.08 17.51
CA ASN A 138 5.17 3.43 17.88
C ASN A 138 3.91 3.83 17.10
N PRO A 139 2.73 3.95 17.73
CA PRO A 139 1.49 4.29 17.06
C PRO A 139 1.45 5.73 16.52
N ASP A 140 2.38 6.59 16.94
CA ASP A 140 2.49 7.97 16.45
C ASP A 140 3.39 8.10 15.21
N GLN A 141 4.01 6.99 14.76
CA GLN A 141 4.93 6.94 13.64
C GLN A 141 4.53 5.82 12.67
N ILE A 142 3.46 6.05 11.90
CA ILE A 142 2.90 5.06 10.99
C ILE A 142 3.17 5.44 9.53
N PHE A 143 3.69 4.50 8.76
CA PHE A 143 3.89 4.59 7.32
C PHE A 143 2.96 3.63 6.59
N LEU A 144 2.38 4.08 5.48
CA LEU A 144 1.54 3.26 4.61
C LEU A 144 2.36 2.85 3.38
N VAL A 145 2.55 1.54 3.22
CA VAL A 145 3.36 1.00 2.12
C VAL A 145 2.55 -0.05 1.37
N GLY A 146 2.72 -0.11 0.06
CA GLY A 146 2.14 -1.16 -0.74
C GLY A 146 2.70 -1.18 -2.16
N ASP A 147 2.47 -2.29 -2.84
CA ASP A 147 2.84 -2.48 -4.24
C ASP A 147 1.59 -2.56 -5.12
N SER A 148 1.67 -2.08 -6.35
CA SER A 148 0.61 -2.22 -7.36
C SER A 148 -0.77 -1.77 -6.84
N ALA A 149 -1.73 -2.68 -6.70
CA ALA A 149 -3.05 -2.45 -6.11
C ALA A 149 -2.96 -2.01 -4.64
N GLY A 150 -2.00 -2.56 -3.88
CA GLY A 150 -1.74 -2.15 -2.50
C GLY A 150 -1.18 -0.72 -2.40
N ALA A 151 -0.36 -0.29 -3.38
CA ALA A 151 0.08 1.10 -3.46
C ALA A 151 -1.08 2.06 -3.73
N ASN A 152 -2.06 1.65 -4.55
CA ASN A 152 -3.30 2.40 -4.74
C ASN A 152 -4.07 2.52 -3.44
N LEU A 153 -4.28 1.42 -2.70
CA LEU A 153 -4.98 1.42 -1.41
C LEU A 153 -4.24 2.27 -0.36
N SER A 154 -2.90 2.17 -0.30
CA SER A 154 -2.07 2.98 0.59
C SER A 154 -2.20 4.47 0.30
N ALA A 155 -2.22 4.86 -0.97
CA ALA A 155 -2.41 6.24 -1.38
C ALA A 155 -3.84 6.74 -1.09
N LEU A 156 -4.88 5.92 -1.34
CA LEU A 156 -6.27 6.26 -0.99
C LEU A 156 -6.45 6.46 0.52
N LEU A 157 -5.85 5.56 1.31
CA LEU A 157 -5.92 5.63 2.76
C LEU A 157 -5.20 6.89 3.29
N ALA A 158 -4.04 7.23 2.70
CA ALA A 158 -3.33 8.47 3.01
C ALA A 158 -4.15 9.72 2.65
N CYS A 159 -4.85 9.74 1.50
CA CYS A 159 -5.78 10.80 1.14
C CYS A 159 -6.92 10.91 2.17
N ALA A 160 -7.50 9.78 2.60
CA ALA A 160 -8.58 9.78 3.58
C ALA A 160 -8.12 10.26 4.97
N CYS A 161 -6.89 9.94 5.38
CA CYS A 161 -6.32 10.47 6.63
C CYS A 161 -6.04 11.98 6.55
N ALA A 162 -5.64 12.49 5.37
CA ALA A 162 -5.30 13.88 5.15
C ALA A 162 -6.52 14.79 4.91
N ASP A 163 -7.63 14.24 4.39
CA ASP A 163 -8.84 14.99 4.05
C ASP A 163 -10.11 14.32 4.60
N PRO A 164 -10.69 14.85 5.70
CA PRO A 164 -11.93 14.33 6.27
C PRO A 164 -13.13 14.34 5.30
N ALA A 165 -13.18 15.27 4.33
CA ALA A 165 -14.24 15.30 3.35
C ALA A 165 -14.13 14.13 2.37
N PHE A 166 -12.92 13.78 1.94
CA PHE A 166 -12.69 12.60 1.13
C PHE A 166 -12.93 11.31 1.92
N ALA A 167 -12.47 11.25 3.18
CA ALA A 167 -12.78 10.13 4.08
C ALA A 167 -14.31 9.90 4.22
N GLY A 168 -15.08 10.97 4.35
CA GLY A 168 -16.56 10.92 4.40
C GLY A 168 -17.18 10.34 3.13
N ARG A 169 -16.64 10.66 1.96
CA ARG A 169 -17.10 10.09 0.67
C ARG A 169 -16.82 8.58 0.56
N LEU A 170 -15.76 8.10 1.19
CA LEU A 170 -15.42 6.67 1.28
C LEU A 170 -16.13 5.96 2.46
N GLY A 171 -16.84 6.70 3.33
CA GLY A 171 -17.44 6.15 4.54
C GLY A 171 -16.43 5.83 5.65
N LEU A 172 -15.21 6.37 5.58
CA LEU A 172 -14.09 6.05 6.48
C LEU A 172 -13.81 7.11 7.55
N GLU A 173 -14.55 8.24 7.56
CA GLU A 173 -14.27 9.40 8.42
C GLU A 173 -14.03 9.05 9.89
N GLN A 174 -14.86 8.17 10.45
CA GLN A 174 -14.73 7.79 11.85
C GLN A 174 -13.56 6.81 12.09
N THR A 175 -13.29 5.95 11.10
CA THR A 175 -12.26 4.90 11.20
C THR A 175 -10.85 5.49 11.17
N VAL A 176 -10.61 6.48 10.31
CA VAL A 176 -9.26 7.05 10.11
C VAL A 176 -9.02 8.36 10.86
N ARG A 177 -10.02 8.86 11.58
CA ARG A 177 -9.94 10.16 12.26
C ARG A 177 -8.74 10.28 13.19
N GLY A 178 -7.90 11.26 12.92
CA GLY A 178 -6.76 11.63 13.77
C GLY A 178 -5.64 10.59 13.82
N ILE A 179 -5.62 9.64 12.89
CA ILE A 179 -4.50 8.71 12.78
C ILE A 179 -3.35 9.41 12.06
N PRO A 180 -2.18 9.55 12.70
CA PRO A 180 -1.02 10.16 12.07
C PRO A 180 -0.45 9.22 10.99
N VAL A 181 -0.18 9.77 9.80
CA VAL A 181 0.55 9.08 8.74
C VAL A 181 1.85 9.83 8.48
N SER A 182 2.98 9.25 8.90
CA SER A 182 4.30 9.87 8.81
C SER A 182 4.87 9.85 7.38
N GLY A 183 4.37 8.98 6.53
CA GLY A 183 4.77 8.92 5.11
C GLY A 183 4.18 7.73 4.37
N THR A 184 4.40 7.70 3.06
CA THR A 184 3.96 6.60 2.18
C THR A 184 5.10 6.01 1.36
N GLY A 185 5.05 4.68 1.11
CA GLY A 185 5.88 3.97 0.17
C GLY A 185 5.02 3.37 -0.95
N LEU A 186 5.04 4.00 -2.11
CA LEU A 186 4.15 3.70 -3.23
C LEU A 186 4.92 2.99 -4.35
N LEU A 187 4.80 1.66 -4.40
CA LEU A 187 5.62 0.79 -5.23
C LEU A 187 4.82 0.35 -6.46
N CYS A 188 5.23 0.74 -7.65
CA CYS A 188 4.62 0.33 -8.94
C CYS A 188 3.10 0.51 -9.04
N GLY A 189 2.52 1.51 -8.36
CA GLY A 189 1.07 1.67 -8.22
C GLY A 189 0.37 2.25 -9.44
N ALA A 190 -0.96 2.13 -9.42
CA ALA A 190 -1.87 2.80 -10.35
C ALA A 190 -2.68 3.86 -9.57
N PHE A 191 -2.56 5.14 -9.94
CA PHE A 191 -3.02 6.25 -9.11
C PHE A 191 -4.13 7.12 -9.74
N ASP A 192 -4.31 7.09 -11.06
CA ASP A 192 -5.52 7.51 -11.77
C ASP A 192 -6.03 6.34 -12.61
N LEU A 193 -7.03 5.63 -12.08
CA LEU A 193 -7.48 4.38 -12.66
C LEU A 193 -8.21 4.56 -14.00
N SER A 194 -8.79 5.73 -14.23
CA SER A 194 -9.42 6.05 -15.51
C SER A 194 -8.41 6.16 -16.65
N SER A 195 -7.22 6.70 -16.37
CA SER A 195 -6.12 6.75 -17.33
C SER A 195 -5.35 5.42 -17.37
N ALA A 196 -5.18 4.74 -16.24
CA ALA A 196 -4.58 3.41 -16.17
C ALA A 196 -5.33 2.38 -17.02
N ALA A 197 -6.65 2.45 -17.07
CA ALA A 197 -7.48 1.59 -17.92
C ALA A 197 -7.21 1.75 -19.42
N GLN A 198 -6.58 2.85 -19.85
CA GLN A 198 -6.23 3.15 -21.23
C GLN A 198 -4.83 2.70 -21.63
N VAL A 199 -3.96 2.35 -20.65
CA VAL A 199 -2.61 1.86 -20.94
C VAL A 199 -2.66 0.40 -21.37
N ARG A 200 -1.67 -0.01 -22.17
CA ARG A 200 -1.50 -1.39 -22.64
C ARG A 200 -0.96 -2.31 -21.54
N SER A 201 -1.56 -2.28 -20.36
CA SER A 201 -1.29 -3.29 -19.33
C SER A 201 -2.30 -4.43 -19.53
N PRO A 202 -1.87 -5.67 -19.79
CA PRO A 202 -2.76 -6.73 -20.27
C PRO A 202 -3.83 -7.15 -19.25
N ASN A 203 -3.73 -6.72 -17.99
CA ASN A 203 -4.59 -7.22 -16.92
C ASN A 203 -5.44 -6.15 -16.22
N ILE A 204 -5.07 -4.86 -16.31
CA ILE A 204 -5.73 -3.81 -15.51
C ILE A 204 -7.24 -3.74 -15.74
N SER A 205 -7.68 -3.81 -17.01
CA SER A 205 -9.11 -3.79 -17.33
C SER A 205 -9.87 -4.96 -16.70
N GLY A 206 -9.30 -6.18 -16.74
CA GLY A 206 -9.90 -7.36 -16.13
C GLY A 206 -10.05 -7.23 -14.61
N TYR A 207 -9.04 -6.67 -13.94
CA TYR A 207 -9.10 -6.38 -12.50
C TYR A 207 -10.17 -5.35 -12.17
N LEU A 208 -10.27 -4.27 -12.92
CA LEU A 208 -11.29 -3.23 -12.72
C LEU A 208 -12.72 -3.77 -12.95
N LEU A 209 -12.92 -4.58 -13.98
CA LEU A 209 -14.22 -5.22 -14.23
C LEU A 209 -14.63 -6.11 -13.04
N GLY A 210 -13.68 -6.89 -12.49
CA GLY A 210 -13.89 -7.70 -11.31
C GLY A 210 -14.13 -6.86 -10.07
N LEU A 211 -13.32 -5.84 -9.85
CA LEU A 211 -13.37 -4.98 -8.67
C LEU A 211 -14.72 -4.22 -8.56
N PHE A 212 -15.24 -3.70 -9.68
CA PHE A 212 -16.52 -3.01 -9.70
C PHE A 212 -17.72 -3.92 -10.01
N GLY A 213 -17.48 -5.15 -10.44
CA GLY A 213 -18.55 -6.11 -10.77
C GLY A 213 -19.37 -5.71 -11.96
N VAL A 214 -18.73 -5.19 -13.00
CA VAL A 214 -19.35 -4.72 -14.23
C VAL A 214 -18.98 -5.58 -15.44
N GLY A 215 -19.74 -5.48 -16.52
CA GLY A 215 -19.47 -6.21 -17.77
C GLY A 215 -18.51 -5.48 -18.69
N GLU A 216 -18.52 -4.15 -18.64
CA GLU A 216 -17.69 -3.26 -19.46
C GLU A 216 -17.21 -2.06 -18.63
N LEU A 217 -16.03 -1.51 -18.97
CA LEU A 217 -15.47 -0.34 -18.26
C LEU A 217 -16.36 0.91 -18.36
N SER A 218 -17.18 1.01 -19.40
CA SER A 218 -18.16 2.08 -19.57
C SER A 218 -19.29 2.09 -18.55
N GLU A 219 -19.48 0.99 -17.83
CA GLU A 219 -20.46 0.87 -16.74
C GLU A 219 -19.93 1.42 -15.41
N ILE A 220 -18.61 1.64 -15.28
CA ILE A 220 -18.00 2.26 -14.10
C ILE A 220 -18.36 3.75 -14.13
N THR A 221 -19.03 4.22 -13.09
CA THR A 221 -19.48 5.61 -12.99
C THR A 221 -18.32 6.59 -12.80
N ALA A 222 -18.54 7.86 -13.13
CA ALA A 222 -17.56 8.92 -12.91
C ALA A 222 -17.16 9.03 -11.43
N GLU A 223 -18.10 8.81 -10.52
CA GLU A 223 -17.83 8.82 -9.07
C GLU A 223 -16.95 7.63 -8.65
N GLN A 224 -17.21 6.43 -9.17
CA GLN A 224 -16.37 5.26 -8.89
C GLN A 224 -14.93 5.46 -9.39
N TRP A 225 -14.77 6.02 -10.61
CA TRP A 225 -13.46 6.38 -11.13
C TRP A 225 -12.76 7.41 -10.26
N ASP A 226 -13.49 8.39 -9.75
CA ASP A 226 -12.95 9.41 -8.89
C ASP A 226 -12.51 8.82 -7.53
N LEU A 227 -13.40 8.09 -6.86
CA LEU A 227 -13.14 7.52 -5.54
C LEU A 227 -11.94 6.56 -5.50
N ILE A 228 -11.65 5.82 -6.60
CA ILE A 228 -10.53 4.87 -6.64
C ILE A 228 -9.24 5.48 -7.17
N SER A 229 -9.22 6.75 -7.53
CA SER A 229 -8.07 7.44 -8.16
C SER A 229 -7.41 8.43 -7.20
N PRO A 230 -6.49 7.99 -6.32
CA PRO A 230 -5.88 8.85 -5.29
C PRO A 230 -5.15 10.07 -5.86
N ALA A 231 -4.61 10.01 -7.09
CA ALA A 231 -3.94 11.16 -7.71
C ALA A 231 -4.85 12.40 -7.84
N ARG A 232 -6.18 12.22 -7.79
CA ARG A 232 -7.16 13.31 -7.85
C ARG A 232 -7.43 13.97 -6.50
N HIS A 233 -6.94 13.37 -5.43
CA HIS A 233 -7.22 13.75 -4.05
C HIS A 233 -5.97 14.14 -3.27
N ILE A 234 -4.85 14.39 -3.96
CA ILE A 234 -3.64 14.88 -3.34
C ILE A 234 -3.85 16.34 -2.91
N THR A 235 -3.64 16.57 -1.61
CA THR A 235 -3.71 17.90 -1.00
C THR A 235 -2.36 18.28 -0.39
N PRO A 236 -2.13 19.54 0.01
CA PRO A 236 -0.93 19.92 0.75
C PRO A 236 -0.72 19.18 2.08
N GLY A 237 -1.79 18.57 2.63
CA GLY A 237 -1.74 17.73 3.83
C GLY A 237 -1.41 16.25 3.55
N PHE A 238 -1.21 15.85 2.30
CA PHE A 238 -0.80 14.48 1.99
C PHE A 238 0.60 14.19 2.55
N PRO A 239 0.84 12.99 3.13
CA PRO A 239 2.10 12.71 3.80
C PRO A 239 3.30 12.64 2.83
N PRO A 240 4.54 12.84 3.33
CA PRO A 240 5.76 12.64 2.57
C PRO A 240 5.78 11.28 1.88
N SER A 241 6.27 11.21 0.62
CA SER A 241 6.06 10.03 -0.22
C SER A 241 7.33 9.54 -0.91
N PHE A 242 7.59 8.25 -0.78
CA PHE A 242 8.58 7.55 -1.59
C PHE A 242 7.88 6.80 -2.73
N LEU A 243 8.32 7.02 -3.96
CA LEU A 243 7.81 6.34 -5.15
C LEU A 243 8.90 5.51 -5.80
N THR A 244 8.61 4.27 -6.17
CA THR A 244 9.50 3.49 -7.04
C THR A 244 8.73 2.79 -8.14
N HIS A 245 9.32 2.75 -9.35
CA HIS A 245 8.70 2.13 -10.52
C HIS A 245 9.76 1.77 -11.56
N ALA A 246 9.55 0.66 -12.29
CA ALA A 246 10.32 0.33 -13.47
C ALA A 246 9.86 1.15 -14.67
N ARG A 247 10.79 1.80 -15.38
CA ARG A 247 10.47 2.58 -16.59
C ARG A 247 9.88 1.74 -17.72
N ALA A 248 10.20 0.44 -17.75
CA ALA A 248 9.67 -0.51 -18.73
C ALA A 248 8.24 -0.99 -18.43
N ASP A 249 7.71 -0.72 -17.23
CA ASP A 249 6.35 -1.11 -16.85
C ASP A 249 5.30 -0.22 -17.55
N GLY A 250 4.25 -0.84 -18.07
CA GLY A 250 3.12 -0.13 -18.69
C GLY A 250 2.39 0.84 -17.75
N LEU A 251 2.47 0.63 -16.43
CA LEU A 251 1.90 1.53 -15.42
C LEU A 251 2.86 2.66 -14.97
N PHE A 252 4.10 2.69 -15.47
CA PHE A 252 5.07 3.74 -15.11
C PHE A 252 4.53 5.17 -15.25
N PRO A 253 3.75 5.53 -16.29
CA PRO A 253 3.16 6.86 -16.40
C PRO A 253 2.29 7.27 -15.20
N GLN A 254 1.72 6.30 -14.47
CA GLN A 254 0.92 6.56 -13.26
C GLN A 254 1.77 7.15 -12.13
N SER A 255 2.96 6.60 -11.90
CA SER A 255 3.89 7.14 -10.89
C SER A 255 4.45 8.50 -11.30
N VAL A 256 4.69 8.73 -12.59
CA VAL A 256 5.10 10.05 -13.09
C VAL A 256 4.01 11.10 -12.87
N ALA A 257 2.75 10.74 -13.18
CA ALA A 257 1.61 11.63 -12.95
C ALA A 257 1.42 11.95 -11.46
N LEU A 258 1.50 10.95 -10.59
CA LEU A 258 1.39 11.16 -9.14
C LEU A 258 2.53 12.04 -8.61
N ALA A 259 3.77 11.83 -9.05
CA ALA A 259 4.89 12.70 -8.67
C ALA A 259 4.62 14.17 -9.04
N GLY A 260 4.02 14.41 -10.20
CA GLY A 260 3.59 15.74 -10.62
C GLY A 260 2.48 16.33 -9.73
N GLU A 261 1.54 15.52 -9.22
CA GLU A 261 0.53 15.99 -8.26
C GLU A 261 1.15 16.32 -6.89
N LEU A 262 2.08 15.49 -6.41
CA LEU A 262 2.81 15.75 -5.19
C LEU A 262 3.62 17.07 -5.29
N GLU A 263 4.31 17.29 -6.41
CA GLU A 263 5.04 18.54 -6.67
C GLU A 263 4.11 19.76 -6.67
N ARG A 264 2.97 19.69 -7.38
CA ARG A 264 1.96 20.78 -7.43
C ARG A 264 1.43 21.15 -6.06
N ASN A 265 1.26 20.17 -5.18
CA ASN A 265 0.78 20.34 -3.82
C ASN A 265 1.90 20.60 -2.81
N ARG A 266 3.18 20.71 -3.24
CA ARG A 266 4.35 20.91 -2.39
C ARG A 266 4.55 19.82 -1.35
N VAL A 267 4.13 18.61 -1.64
CA VAL A 267 4.36 17.44 -0.80
C VAL A 267 5.79 16.95 -0.97
N ARG A 268 6.52 16.77 0.14
CA ARG A 268 7.87 16.19 0.12
C ARG A 268 7.82 14.79 -0.49
N HIS A 269 8.61 14.54 -1.53
CA HIS A 269 8.67 13.21 -2.13
C HIS A 269 10.04 12.89 -2.73
N THR A 270 10.27 11.60 -2.92
CA THR A 270 11.46 11.06 -3.59
C THR A 270 11.03 9.97 -4.56
N CYS A 271 11.56 10.01 -5.78
CA CYS A 271 11.28 9.02 -6.82
C CYS A 271 12.54 8.20 -7.13
N LEU A 272 12.45 6.88 -6.98
CA LEU A 272 13.44 5.92 -7.45
C LEU A 272 12.90 5.23 -8.70
N PHE A 273 13.04 5.86 -9.87
CA PHE A 273 12.60 5.30 -11.14
C PHE A 273 13.76 4.56 -11.82
N LEU A 274 13.60 3.26 -11.93
CA LEU A 274 14.62 2.31 -12.33
C LEU A 274 14.43 1.83 -13.77
N ASP A 275 15.53 1.47 -14.42
CA ASP A 275 15.54 0.97 -15.79
C ASP A 275 16.21 -0.42 -15.89
N GLU A 276 16.44 -0.91 -17.11
CA GLU A 276 17.04 -2.20 -17.37
C GLU A 276 18.45 -2.35 -16.76
N ARG A 277 19.22 -1.26 -16.63
CA ARG A 277 20.54 -1.27 -16.00
C ARG A 277 20.49 -1.58 -14.51
N ASP A 278 19.31 -1.32 -13.89
CA ASP A 278 19.01 -1.63 -12.49
C ASP A 278 18.34 -3.01 -12.32
N ASN A 279 18.20 -3.82 -13.37
CA ASN A 279 17.42 -5.06 -13.42
C ASN A 279 15.92 -4.86 -13.17
N ALA A 280 15.38 -3.70 -13.58
CA ALA A 280 13.97 -3.35 -13.45
C ALA A 280 13.26 -3.48 -14.80
N TYR A 281 12.90 -4.71 -15.19
CA TYR A 281 12.35 -5.02 -16.51
C TYR A 281 10.83 -5.12 -16.55
N PHE A 282 10.17 -5.25 -15.41
CA PHE A 282 8.75 -5.60 -15.32
C PHE A 282 8.08 -5.01 -14.07
N HIS A 283 6.77 -5.21 -14.00
CA HIS A 283 5.93 -4.82 -12.86
C HIS A 283 6.34 -5.56 -11.58
N ASP A 284 6.38 -4.86 -10.45
CA ASP A 284 6.74 -5.40 -9.12
C ASP A 284 8.12 -6.07 -9.02
N TYR A 285 9.09 -5.63 -9.85
CA TYR A 285 10.48 -6.10 -9.84
C TYR A 285 11.11 -6.05 -8.44
N GLN A 286 10.69 -5.12 -7.60
CA GLN A 286 11.17 -4.92 -6.23
C GLN A 286 10.76 -6.04 -5.28
N MET A 287 9.87 -6.95 -5.68
CA MET A 287 9.49 -8.13 -4.89
C MET A 287 10.39 -9.33 -5.16
N VAL A 288 11.24 -9.27 -6.18
CA VAL A 288 12.10 -10.38 -6.57
C VAL A 288 13.39 -10.36 -5.78
N TYR A 289 13.42 -11.11 -4.67
CA TYR A 289 14.46 -11.08 -3.62
C TYR A 289 15.89 -11.35 -4.10
N PHE A 290 16.10 -12.08 -5.20
CA PHE A 290 17.42 -12.37 -5.77
C PHE A 290 17.93 -11.28 -6.73
N PHE A 291 17.16 -10.25 -7.04
CA PHE A 291 17.64 -9.12 -7.83
C PHE A 291 18.38 -8.10 -6.94
N PRO A 292 19.51 -7.56 -7.41
CA PRO A 292 20.24 -6.52 -6.65
C PRO A 292 19.39 -5.31 -6.32
N VAL A 293 18.43 -4.96 -7.17
CA VAL A 293 17.51 -3.84 -7.00
C VAL A 293 16.54 -4.02 -5.82
N TYR A 294 16.26 -5.27 -5.42
CA TYR A 294 15.42 -5.58 -4.26
C TYR A 294 15.90 -4.85 -2.99
N LYS A 295 17.15 -5.12 -2.57
CA LYS A 295 17.75 -4.47 -1.39
C LYS A 295 17.95 -2.98 -1.58
N LYS A 296 18.29 -2.53 -2.80
CA LYS A 296 18.44 -1.10 -3.15
C LYS A 296 17.14 -0.35 -2.93
N SER A 297 16.01 -0.89 -3.39
CA SER A 297 14.69 -0.24 -3.26
C SER A 297 14.22 -0.18 -1.82
N ILE A 298 14.38 -1.27 -1.06
CA ILE A 298 14.02 -1.31 0.36
C ILE A 298 14.83 -0.27 1.13
N ARG A 299 16.15 -0.26 0.97
CA ARG A 299 17.02 0.69 1.68
C ARG A 299 16.67 2.14 1.34
N ALA A 300 16.49 2.46 0.06
CA ALA A 300 16.14 3.82 -0.36
C ALA A 300 14.80 4.28 0.26
N MET A 301 13.81 3.39 0.36
CA MET A 301 12.53 3.68 1.02
C MET A 301 12.69 3.89 2.52
N THR A 302 13.40 3.00 3.21
CA THR A 302 13.58 3.09 4.67
C THR A 302 14.46 4.26 5.07
N ASP A 303 15.49 4.59 4.30
CA ASP A 303 16.31 5.80 4.50
C ASP A 303 15.45 7.09 4.35
N PHE A 304 14.55 7.10 3.36
CA PHE A 304 13.60 8.21 3.22
C PHE A 304 12.67 8.33 4.44
N PHE A 305 12.16 7.21 4.97
CA PHE A 305 11.30 7.20 6.15
C PHE A 305 12.02 7.67 7.41
N HIS A 306 13.24 7.20 7.66
CA HIS A 306 14.05 7.72 8.76
C HIS A 306 14.27 9.24 8.64
N GLY A 307 14.55 9.73 7.43
CA GLY A 307 14.66 11.17 7.19
C GLY A 307 13.36 11.96 7.36
N CYS A 308 12.18 11.33 7.32
CA CYS A 308 10.93 11.98 7.69
C CYS A 308 10.81 12.14 9.21
N LEU A 309 11.17 11.10 9.98
CA LEU A 309 11.13 11.11 11.44
C LEU A 309 12.14 12.11 12.05
N ASP A 310 13.33 12.23 11.46
CA ASP A 310 14.34 13.20 11.90
C ASP A 310 13.86 14.64 11.70
N ALA A 311 13.18 14.93 10.59
CA ALA A 311 12.64 16.26 10.31
C ALA A 311 11.54 16.67 11.30
N ASP A 312 10.64 15.73 11.65
CA ASP A 312 9.59 15.96 12.67
C ASP A 312 10.20 16.22 14.04
N SER A 313 11.25 15.48 14.43
CA SER A 313 11.96 15.66 15.69
C SER A 313 12.64 17.02 15.80
N SER A 314 13.21 17.52 14.72
CA SER A 314 13.86 18.86 14.68
C SER A 314 12.83 19.99 14.78
N ALA A 315 11.68 19.87 14.10
CA ALA A 315 10.61 20.85 14.16
C ALA A 315 9.98 20.96 15.58
N LEU A 316 9.88 19.83 16.29
CA LEU A 316 9.40 19.80 17.69
C LEU A 316 10.41 20.46 18.65
N SER A 317 11.71 20.22 18.46
CA SER A 317 12.77 20.82 19.29
C SER A 317 12.84 22.36 19.12
N ASP A 318 12.65 22.87 17.92
CA ASP A 318 12.63 24.31 17.65
C ASP A 318 11.39 24.98 18.26
N SER A 319 10.23 24.33 18.21
CA SER A 319 8.99 24.84 18.81
C SER A 319 9.07 24.90 20.35
N ASP A 320 9.72 23.92 20.99
CA ASP A 320 9.95 23.89 22.45
C ASP A 320 11.01 24.92 22.88
N ALA A 321 12.01 25.19 22.02
CA ALA A 321 13.00 26.24 22.29
C ALA A 321 12.39 27.64 22.18
N GLU A 322 11.50 27.86 21.19
CA GLU A 322 10.76 29.12 21.06
C GLU A 322 9.78 29.36 22.23
N ARG A 323 9.09 28.30 22.70
CA ARG A 323 8.22 28.39 23.88
C ARG A 323 8.98 28.76 25.16
N LYS A 324 10.15 28.14 25.40
CA LYS A 324 11.00 28.45 26.55
C LYS A 324 11.67 29.84 26.48
N ALA A 325 11.79 30.42 25.28
CA ALA A 325 12.30 31.77 25.12
C ALA A 325 11.24 32.87 25.33
N LEU A 326 9.96 32.48 25.41
CA LEU A 326 8.82 33.39 25.64
C LEU A 326 8.27 33.34 27.09
N GLU A 327 8.79 32.40 27.93
CA GLU A 327 8.59 32.37 29.38
C GLU A 327 9.75 33.04 30.13
#